data_3bbcc1c9919a8eb733982a2aff429592
#
_entry.id   3bbcc1c9919a8eb733982a2aff429592
#
_cell.length_a   1.000
_cell.length_b   1.000
_cell.length_c   1.000
_cell.angle_alpha   90.00
_cell.angle_beta   90.00
_cell.angle_gamma   90.00
#
_symmetry.space_group_name_H-M   'P 1'
#
loop_
_entity.id
_entity.type
_entity.pdbx_description
1 polymer ?
#
loop_
_entity_poly.entity_id
_entity_poly.type
_entity_poly.pdbx_seq_one_letter_code
_entity_poly.pdbx_strand_id
1 'polypeptide(L)'
;MITGEIKNRIDTIWDAFWTGGITNSITILEQMTYLFFMKMLDDAQKTKEANASFMGVEVKDPTFKSGMWKNPDTGMDVPYDNLRWSVFKNKEAEEMYRIISRDAFSFIKNLNTGKESAYSRFMSNATFLIQNPRTLVKVVEGIDALDMNNRDTMGDVYEYVLGKMAASGNNGQFRTPRHIIKMMVEMMQPTLKDSICDPAMGSAGFIVESAKYIQEHYKSELLQKANAEHYKNGLLHGFDTDTTMLRIGAMNLMLHGVDNPDVEYKDSLSTDNTDENKYT
;
A
#
# COMPACT_ATOMS: atom_id res chain seq x y z
N MET A 1 -1.64 -18.40 2.31
CA MET A 1 -0.45 -18.49 3.23
C MET A 1 0.79 -18.59 2.37
N ILE A 2 1.76 -17.69 2.55
CA ILE A 2 2.97 -17.65 1.72
C ILE A 2 3.84 -18.89 1.95
N THR A 3 4.50 -19.36 0.87
CA THR A 3 5.43 -20.51 0.89
C THR A 3 6.74 -20.17 1.59
N GLY A 4 7.52 -21.20 1.97
CA GLY A 4 8.85 -20.99 2.54
C GLY A 4 9.80 -20.25 1.61
N GLU A 5 9.69 -20.47 0.29
CA GLU A 5 10.48 -19.76 -0.71
C GLU A 5 10.20 -18.26 -0.73
N ILE A 6 8.93 -17.85 -0.71
CA ILE A 6 8.54 -16.44 -0.65
C ILE A 6 9.06 -15.80 0.65
N LYS A 7 8.95 -16.51 1.79
CA LYS A 7 9.51 -16.04 3.07
C LYS A 7 11.00 -15.79 2.98
N ASN A 8 11.77 -16.75 2.46
CA ASN A 8 13.22 -16.62 2.31
C ASN A 8 13.60 -15.44 1.41
N ARG A 9 12.85 -15.20 0.33
CA ARG A 9 13.06 -14.03 -0.55
C ARG A 9 12.82 -12.72 0.18
N ILE A 10 11.75 -12.62 0.96
CA ILE A 10 11.45 -11.43 1.78
C ILE A 10 12.55 -11.23 2.84
N ASP A 11 13.02 -12.29 3.46
CA ASP A 11 14.11 -12.23 4.43
C ASP A 11 15.39 -11.69 3.78
N THR A 12 15.72 -12.15 2.56
CA THR A 12 16.86 -11.64 1.79
C THR A 12 16.72 -10.15 1.45
N ILE A 13 15.51 -9.69 1.08
CA ILE A 13 15.23 -8.27 0.85
C ILE A 13 15.42 -7.47 2.14
N TRP A 14 14.90 -7.96 3.25
CA TRP A 14 15.05 -7.33 4.56
C TRP A 14 16.52 -7.18 4.96
N ASP A 15 17.30 -8.24 4.77
CA ASP A 15 18.73 -8.26 5.08
C ASP A 15 19.52 -7.31 4.15
N ALA A 16 19.08 -7.09 2.91
CA ALA A 16 19.68 -6.10 2.03
C ALA A 16 19.56 -4.67 2.56
N PHE A 17 18.45 -4.32 3.23
CA PHE A 17 18.30 -3.04 3.93
C PHE A 17 19.29 -2.93 5.11
N TRP A 18 19.35 -3.96 5.95
CA TRP A 18 20.27 -3.99 7.10
C TRP A 18 21.73 -3.82 6.67
N THR A 19 22.17 -4.59 5.70
CA THR A 19 23.54 -4.49 5.15
C THR A 19 23.77 -3.17 4.40
N GLY A 20 22.72 -2.54 3.91
CA GLY A 20 22.74 -1.21 3.30
C GLY A 20 22.71 -0.04 4.29
N GLY A 21 22.71 -0.32 5.62
CA GLY A 21 22.76 0.70 6.67
C GLY A 21 21.40 1.19 7.15
N ILE A 22 20.28 0.62 6.68
CA ILE A 22 18.93 0.93 7.17
C ILE A 22 18.53 -0.15 8.17
N THR A 23 18.64 0.15 9.46
CA THR A 23 18.43 -0.81 10.55
C THR A 23 17.13 -0.62 11.33
N ASN A 24 16.44 0.49 11.14
CA ASN A 24 15.14 0.72 11.78
C ASN A 24 14.04 -0.04 11.01
N SER A 25 13.33 -0.92 11.71
CA SER A 25 12.32 -1.80 11.11
C SER A 25 11.14 -1.06 10.51
N ILE A 26 10.71 0.07 11.10
CA ILE A 26 9.63 0.92 10.55
C ILE A 26 10.11 1.56 9.25
N THR A 27 11.34 2.06 9.23
CA THR A 27 11.94 2.64 8.01
C THR A 27 12.04 1.60 6.90
N ILE A 28 12.50 0.37 7.20
CA ILE A 28 12.55 -0.72 6.21
C ILE A 28 11.15 -0.99 5.66
N LEU A 29 10.16 -1.13 6.53
CA LEU A 29 8.77 -1.36 6.13
C LEU A 29 8.26 -0.24 5.21
N GLU A 30 8.47 1.02 5.58
CA GLU A 30 8.08 2.16 4.74
C GLU A 30 8.70 2.11 3.34
N GLN A 31 10.03 1.93 3.28
CA GLN A 31 10.75 1.91 2.00
C GLN A 31 10.29 0.72 1.12
N MET A 32 10.12 -0.46 1.72
CA MET A 32 9.55 -1.61 1.01
C MET A 32 8.14 -1.31 0.50
N THR A 33 7.32 -0.67 1.32
CA THR A 33 5.94 -0.34 0.97
C THR A 33 5.88 0.59 -0.25
N TYR A 34 6.76 1.60 -0.31
CA TYR A 34 6.84 2.47 -1.50
C TYR A 34 7.18 1.70 -2.77
N LEU A 35 8.14 0.78 -2.69
CA LEU A 35 8.53 -0.04 -3.84
C LEU A 35 7.45 -1.04 -4.24
N PHE A 36 6.79 -1.69 -3.28
CA PHE A 36 5.62 -2.53 -3.56
C PHE A 36 4.51 -1.74 -4.25
N PHE A 37 4.25 -0.52 -3.79
CA PHE A 37 3.23 0.33 -4.39
C PHE A 37 3.56 0.72 -5.83
N MET A 38 4.83 1.09 -6.11
CA MET A 38 5.29 1.37 -7.48
C MET A 38 5.08 0.15 -8.39
N LYS A 39 5.43 -1.05 -7.92
CA LYS A 39 5.22 -2.29 -8.67
C LYS A 39 3.74 -2.56 -8.90
N MET A 40 2.91 -2.43 -7.86
CA MET A 40 1.46 -2.63 -7.96
C MET A 40 0.81 -1.70 -8.99
N LEU A 41 1.21 -0.43 -9.02
CA LEU A 41 0.68 0.54 -9.99
C LEU A 41 0.98 0.13 -11.44
N ASP A 42 2.21 -0.34 -11.71
CA ASP A 42 2.57 -0.79 -13.06
C ASP A 42 1.90 -2.12 -13.42
N ASP A 43 1.81 -3.07 -12.50
CA ASP A 43 1.13 -4.35 -12.74
C ASP A 43 -0.38 -4.14 -12.97
N ALA A 44 -1.01 -3.23 -12.23
CA ALA A 44 -2.40 -2.84 -12.47
C ALA A 44 -2.58 -2.16 -13.84
N GLN A 45 -1.64 -1.30 -14.24
CA GLN A 45 -1.65 -0.66 -15.56
C GLN A 45 -1.52 -1.70 -16.69
N LYS A 46 -0.58 -2.63 -16.57
CA LYS A 46 -0.43 -3.73 -17.56
C LYS A 46 -1.70 -4.57 -17.71
N THR A 47 -2.36 -4.86 -16.58
CA THR A 47 -3.63 -5.59 -16.61
C THR A 47 -4.71 -4.80 -17.36
N LYS A 48 -4.81 -3.47 -17.12
CA LYS A 48 -5.73 -2.60 -17.87
C LYS A 48 -5.40 -2.58 -19.36
N GLU A 49 -4.11 -2.46 -19.72
CA GLU A 49 -3.61 -2.45 -21.09
C GLU A 49 -3.91 -3.77 -21.82
N ALA A 50 -3.67 -4.91 -21.18
CA ALA A 50 -3.98 -6.23 -21.73
C ALA A 50 -5.48 -6.41 -21.97
N ASN A 51 -6.32 -6.03 -21.01
CA ASN A 51 -7.78 -6.10 -21.15
C ASN A 51 -8.31 -5.17 -22.26
N ALA A 52 -7.80 -3.94 -22.32
CA ALA A 52 -8.19 -2.97 -23.34
C ALA A 52 -7.79 -3.44 -24.75
N SER A 53 -6.58 -3.98 -24.90
CA SER A 53 -6.09 -4.58 -26.14
C SER A 53 -6.96 -5.77 -26.59
N PHE A 54 -7.32 -6.65 -25.65
CA PHE A 54 -8.20 -7.79 -25.93
C PHE A 54 -9.60 -7.34 -26.41
N MET A 55 -10.13 -6.27 -25.82
CA MET A 55 -11.44 -5.72 -26.19
C MET A 55 -11.40 -4.76 -27.38
N GLY A 56 -10.22 -4.40 -27.89
CA GLY A 56 -10.05 -3.43 -28.98
C GLY A 56 -10.46 -1.99 -28.62
N VAL A 57 -10.29 -1.62 -27.36
CA VAL A 57 -10.64 -0.28 -26.83
C VAL A 57 -9.42 0.40 -26.22
N GLU A 58 -9.47 1.71 -26.04
CA GLU A 58 -8.43 2.43 -25.30
C GLU A 58 -8.51 2.21 -23.79
N VAL A 59 -7.37 2.31 -23.11
CA VAL A 59 -7.30 2.20 -21.65
C VAL A 59 -8.02 3.40 -21.04
N LYS A 60 -9.06 3.13 -20.27
CA LYS A 60 -9.77 4.16 -19.52
C LYS A 60 -9.00 4.51 -18.24
N ASP A 61 -8.78 5.80 -18.02
CA ASP A 61 -8.09 6.36 -16.85
C ASP A 61 -6.73 5.68 -16.55
N PRO A 62 -5.74 5.78 -17.47
CA PRO A 62 -4.42 5.20 -17.26
C PRO A 62 -3.67 5.93 -16.14
N THR A 63 -3.02 5.17 -15.26
CA THR A 63 -2.12 5.70 -14.22
C THR A 63 -0.88 6.33 -14.87
N PHE A 64 -0.29 5.63 -15.83
CA PHE A 64 0.82 6.12 -16.64
C PHE A 64 0.26 6.55 -18.01
N LYS A 65 0.14 7.86 -18.21
CA LYS A 65 -0.37 8.44 -19.44
C LYS A 65 0.69 8.40 -20.54
N SER A 66 0.29 8.54 -21.80
CA SER A 66 1.25 8.77 -22.87
C SER A 66 1.84 10.18 -22.77
N GLY A 67 3.14 10.33 -23.09
CA GLY A 67 3.84 11.60 -23.08
C GLY A 67 4.66 11.89 -21.83
N MET A 68 4.71 13.15 -21.42
CA MET A 68 5.59 13.65 -20.36
C MET A 68 4.81 14.00 -19.10
N TRP A 69 5.34 13.62 -17.95
CA TRP A 69 4.91 14.09 -16.65
C TRP A 69 5.87 15.16 -16.13
N LYS A 70 5.32 16.26 -15.69
CA LYS A 70 6.11 17.31 -15.08
C LYS A 70 6.32 17.00 -13.60
N ASN A 71 7.56 16.70 -13.23
CA ASN A 71 7.92 16.42 -11.85
C ASN A 71 7.81 17.71 -11.01
N PRO A 72 6.90 17.78 -10.01
CA PRO A 72 6.70 19.02 -9.24
C PRO A 72 7.89 19.35 -8.32
N ASP A 73 8.69 18.36 -7.91
CA ASP A 73 9.81 18.56 -7.01
C ASP A 73 11.05 19.11 -7.75
N THR A 74 11.19 18.78 -9.04
CA THR A 74 12.37 19.18 -9.85
C THR A 74 12.03 20.15 -10.97
N GLY A 75 10.77 20.29 -11.34
CA GLY A 75 10.31 21.07 -12.51
C GLY A 75 10.64 20.44 -13.86
N MET A 76 11.27 19.26 -13.90
CA MET A 76 11.68 18.59 -15.13
C MET A 76 10.54 17.76 -15.72
N ASP A 77 10.52 17.67 -17.05
CA ASP A 77 9.63 16.77 -17.78
C ASP A 77 10.24 15.37 -17.84
N VAL A 78 9.49 14.37 -17.41
CA VAL A 78 9.90 12.95 -17.36
C VAL A 78 8.90 12.12 -18.17
N PRO A 79 9.35 11.26 -19.10
CA PRO A 79 8.42 10.35 -19.76
C PRO A 79 7.70 9.46 -18.74
N TYR A 80 6.36 9.35 -18.86
CA TYR A 80 5.59 8.45 -17.98
C TYR A 80 6.11 7.01 -17.99
N ASP A 81 6.59 6.53 -19.14
CA ASP A 81 7.15 5.18 -19.26
C ASP A 81 8.36 4.96 -18.37
N ASN A 82 9.19 5.97 -18.15
CA ASN A 82 10.34 5.86 -17.26
C ASN A 82 9.97 5.70 -15.78
N LEU A 83 8.71 6.04 -15.41
CA LEU A 83 8.20 5.91 -14.05
C LEU A 83 7.66 4.50 -13.76
N ARG A 84 7.58 3.65 -14.80
CA ARG A 84 7.04 2.29 -14.70
C ARG A 84 8.08 1.33 -14.13
N TRP A 85 7.63 0.47 -13.22
CA TRP A 85 8.45 -0.60 -12.64
C TRP A 85 9.12 -1.46 -13.71
N SER A 86 8.37 -1.90 -14.70
CA SER A 86 8.85 -2.75 -15.81
C SER A 86 9.95 -2.10 -16.66
N VAL A 87 10.05 -0.79 -16.63
CA VAL A 87 11.07 -0.04 -17.38
C VAL A 87 12.29 0.19 -16.51
N PHE A 88 12.14 0.83 -15.35
CA PHE A 88 13.29 1.22 -14.54
C PHE A 88 14.02 0.03 -13.89
N LYS A 89 13.36 -1.09 -13.61
CA LYS A 89 14.02 -2.27 -13.05
C LYS A 89 15.14 -2.86 -13.92
N ASN A 90 15.16 -2.55 -15.23
CA ASN A 90 16.15 -3.02 -16.18
C ASN A 90 17.27 -2.00 -16.44
N LYS A 91 17.31 -0.91 -15.69
CA LYS A 91 18.33 0.13 -15.83
C LYS A 91 19.56 -0.16 -15.00
N GLU A 92 20.71 0.40 -15.42
CA GLU A 92 21.92 0.38 -14.61
C GLU A 92 21.71 1.02 -13.23
N ALA A 93 22.49 0.58 -12.24
CA ALA A 93 22.29 0.91 -10.83
C ALA A 93 22.09 2.42 -10.54
N GLU A 94 22.97 3.26 -11.10
CA GLU A 94 22.92 4.72 -10.90
C GLU A 94 21.71 5.35 -11.58
N GLU A 95 21.36 4.88 -12.79
CA GLU A 95 20.18 5.37 -13.51
C GLU A 95 18.89 4.92 -12.80
N MET A 96 18.81 3.65 -12.39
CA MET A 96 17.68 3.12 -11.60
C MET A 96 17.49 3.93 -10.32
N TYR A 97 18.59 4.16 -9.58
CA TYR A 97 18.56 4.96 -8.36
C TYR A 97 18.01 6.36 -8.62
N ARG A 98 18.52 7.04 -9.65
CA ARG A 98 18.08 8.39 -10.02
C ARG A 98 16.59 8.43 -10.36
N ILE A 99 16.13 7.46 -11.16
CA ILE A 99 14.70 7.39 -11.56
C ILE A 99 13.82 7.12 -10.33
N ILE A 100 14.15 6.13 -9.52
CA ILE A 100 13.31 5.74 -8.38
C ILE A 100 13.29 6.83 -7.32
N SER A 101 14.47 7.30 -6.86
CA SER A 101 14.57 8.23 -5.73
C SER A 101 14.04 9.62 -6.04
N ARG A 102 14.16 10.07 -7.29
CA ARG A 102 13.81 11.44 -7.70
C ARG A 102 12.48 11.51 -8.43
N ASP A 103 12.27 10.61 -9.42
CA ASP A 103 11.17 10.77 -10.35
C ASP A 103 9.97 9.86 -9.98
N ALA A 104 10.17 8.54 -9.84
CA ALA A 104 9.07 7.62 -9.51
C ALA A 104 8.55 7.82 -8.08
N PHE A 105 9.43 8.16 -7.12
CA PHE A 105 9.00 8.47 -5.76
C PHE A 105 8.21 9.77 -5.70
N SER A 106 8.66 10.83 -6.41
CA SER A 106 7.89 12.06 -6.54
C SER A 106 6.55 11.80 -7.23
N PHE A 107 6.52 10.94 -8.25
CA PHE A 107 5.27 10.57 -8.93
C PHE A 107 4.27 9.95 -7.97
N ILE A 108 4.65 8.94 -7.19
CA ILE A 108 3.73 8.31 -6.24
C ILE A 108 3.31 9.26 -5.11
N LYS A 109 4.18 10.16 -4.64
CA LYS A 109 3.82 11.21 -3.67
C LYS A 109 2.72 12.14 -4.18
N ASN A 110 2.77 12.46 -5.46
CA ASN A 110 1.88 13.41 -6.11
C ASN A 110 0.79 12.70 -6.94
N LEU A 111 0.58 11.41 -6.71
CA LEU A 111 -0.45 10.65 -7.39
C LEU A 111 -1.82 11.21 -6.99
N ASN A 112 -2.40 12.01 -7.89
CA ASN A 112 -3.68 12.65 -7.65
C ASN A 112 -4.81 11.64 -7.90
N THR A 113 -5.44 11.17 -6.83
CA THR A 113 -6.60 10.28 -6.88
C THR A 113 -7.92 11.05 -7.06
N GLY A 114 -7.85 12.35 -7.40
CA GLY A 114 -9.01 13.18 -7.78
C GLY A 114 -9.79 13.80 -6.61
N LYS A 115 -9.46 13.47 -5.36
CA LYS A 115 -9.91 14.11 -4.12
C LYS A 115 -8.73 14.13 -3.15
N GLU A 116 -8.73 15.00 -2.16
CA GLU A 116 -7.80 14.89 -1.02
C GLU A 116 -7.97 13.53 -0.35
N SER A 117 -7.24 12.55 -0.85
CA SER A 117 -7.26 11.20 -0.28
C SER A 117 -6.36 11.16 0.95
N ALA A 118 -6.68 10.28 1.90
CA ALA A 118 -5.80 10.01 3.03
C ALA A 118 -4.38 9.68 2.56
N TYR A 119 -4.25 8.91 1.48
CA TYR A 119 -2.98 8.60 0.84
C TYR A 119 -2.17 9.86 0.49
N SER A 120 -2.75 10.82 -0.23
CA SER A 120 -2.06 12.06 -0.64
C SER A 120 -1.61 12.87 0.57
N ARG A 121 -2.45 12.98 1.60
CA ARG A 121 -2.12 13.69 2.86
C ARG A 121 -0.91 13.07 3.56
N PHE A 122 -0.89 11.76 3.73
CA PHE A 122 0.19 11.08 4.47
C PHE A 122 1.45 10.86 3.62
N MET A 123 1.33 10.80 2.31
CA MET A 123 2.48 10.72 1.41
C MET A 123 3.22 12.05 1.25
N SER A 124 2.59 13.19 1.51
CA SER A 124 3.24 14.51 1.37
C SER A 124 4.56 14.61 2.15
N ASN A 125 4.61 14.05 3.36
CA ASN A 125 5.77 14.03 4.25
C ASN A 125 6.66 12.77 4.11
N ALA A 126 6.38 11.91 3.12
CA ALA A 126 7.17 10.72 2.88
C ALA A 126 8.58 11.08 2.37
N THR A 127 9.58 10.31 2.80
CA THR A 127 10.98 10.50 2.39
C THR A 127 11.56 9.18 1.88
N PHE A 128 12.27 9.24 0.75
CA PHE A 128 13.00 8.10 0.23
C PHE A 128 14.38 8.04 0.90
N LEU A 129 14.66 6.96 1.64
CA LEU A 129 15.83 6.84 2.51
C LEU A 129 16.86 5.81 2.03
N ILE A 130 16.61 5.07 0.96
CA ILE A 130 17.61 4.17 0.37
C ILE A 130 18.63 5.02 -0.39
N GLN A 131 19.81 5.23 0.18
CA GLN A 131 20.82 6.10 -0.42
C GLN A 131 21.83 5.36 -1.30
N ASN A 132 21.98 4.05 -1.12
CA ASN A 132 22.96 3.27 -1.86
C ASN A 132 22.33 2.61 -3.10
N PRO A 133 22.80 2.94 -4.33
CA PRO A 133 22.27 2.36 -5.56
C PRO A 133 22.35 0.82 -5.60
N ARG A 134 23.42 0.22 -5.09
CA ARG A 134 23.57 -1.24 -5.05
C ARG A 134 22.58 -1.91 -4.11
N THR A 135 22.28 -1.28 -2.99
CA THR A 135 21.23 -1.75 -2.07
C THR A 135 19.87 -1.68 -2.75
N LEU A 136 19.57 -0.57 -3.43
CA LEU A 136 18.31 -0.41 -4.15
C LEU A 136 18.14 -1.46 -5.24
N VAL A 137 19.16 -1.74 -6.04
CA VAL A 137 19.12 -2.81 -7.06
C VAL A 137 18.76 -4.16 -6.44
N LYS A 138 19.45 -4.59 -5.37
CA LYS A 138 19.15 -5.85 -4.68
C LYS A 138 17.70 -5.92 -4.19
N VAL A 139 17.21 -4.83 -3.64
CA VAL A 139 15.82 -4.75 -3.16
C VAL A 139 14.83 -4.83 -4.32
N VAL A 140 15.06 -4.07 -5.40
CA VAL A 140 14.20 -4.08 -6.61
C VAL A 140 14.19 -5.47 -7.25
N GLU A 141 15.35 -6.10 -7.44
CA GLU A 141 15.47 -7.47 -7.98
C GLU A 141 14.75 -8.48 -7.07
N GLY A 142 14.92 -8.37 -5.76
CA GLY A 142 14.24 -9.21 -4.79
C GLY A 142 12.72 -9.08 -4.86
N ILE A 143 12.21 -7.85 -4.93
CA ILE A 143 10.76 -7.57 -5.07
C ILE A 143 10.25 -8.04 -6.44
N ASP A 144 11.01 -7.84 -7.51
CA ASP A 144 10.60 -8.27 -8.85
C ASP A 144 10.48 -9.79 -8.97
N ALA A 145 11.33 -10.52 -8.26
CA ALA A 145 11.30 -11.97 -8.20
C ALA A 145 10.15 -12.56 -7.36
N LEU A 146 9.43 -11.72 -6.59
CA LEU A 146 8.21 -12.14 -5.91
C LEU A 146 7.06 -12.21 -6.92
N ASP A 147 6.41 -13.38 -7.00
CA ASP A 147 5.17 -13.51 -7.78
C ASP A 147 4.03 -12.81 -7.03
N MET A 148 3.76 -11.56 -7.42
CA MET A 148 2.72 -10.71 -6.84
C MET A 148 1.54 -10.50 -7.79
N ASN A 149 1.36 -11.37 -8.78
CA ASN A 149 0.29 -11.26 -9.78
C ASN A 149 -1.12 -11.43 -9.19
N ASN A 150 -1.21 -11.96 -7.97
CA ASN A 150 -2.46 -12.06 -7.21
C ASN A 150 -2.44 -11.07 -6.04
N ARG A 151 -3.49 -10.25 -5.89
CA ARG A 151 -3.69 -9.33 -4.76
C ARG A 151 -3.58 -10.03 -3.40
N ASP A 152 -4.08 -11.25 -3.30
CA ASP A 152 -4.01 -12.04 -2.07
C ASP A 152 -2.56 -12.36 -1.69
N THR A 153 -1.73 -12.73 -2.68
CA THR A 153 -0.30 -12.98 -2.46
C THR A 153 0.43 -11.72 -2.02
N MET A 154 0.15 -10.58 -2.66
CA MET A 154 0.74 -9.29 -2.27
C MET A 154 0.35 -8.91 -0.84
N GLY A 155 -0.91 -9.07 -0.48
CA GLY A 155 -1.39 -8.84 0.87
C GLY A 155 -0.69 -9.75 1.89
N ASP A 156 -0.55 -11.04 1.59
CA ASP A 156 0.15 -11.98 2.46
C ASP A 156 1.65 -11.67 2.60
N VAL A 157 2.31 -11.24 1.52
CA VAL A 157 3.70 -10.75 1.54
C VAL A 157 3.83 -9.54 2.47
N TYR A 158 2.95 -8.57 2.31
CA TYR A 158 2.97 -7.36 3.13
C TYR A 158 2.71 -7.67 4.62
N GLU A 159 1.76 -8.55 4.90
CA GLU A 159 1.49 -9.04 6.25
C GLU A 159 2.69 -9.73 6.90
N TYR A 160 3.47 -10.49 6.12
CA TYR A 160 4.70 -11.10 6.61
C TYR A 160 5.76 -10.05 6.97
N VAL A 161 5.92 -9.02 6.14
CA VAL A 161 6.83 -7.89 6.40
C VAL A 161 6.41 -7.13 7.67
N LEU A 162 5.11 -6.86 7.83
CA LEU A 162 4.56 -6.28 9.06
C LEU A 162 4.85 -7.15 10.29
N GLY A 163 4.73 -8.47 10.15
CA GLY A 163 5.07 -9.43 11.22
C GLY A 163 6.56 -9.37 11.62
N LYS A 164 7.46 -9.20 10.65
CA LYS A 164 8.91 -9.02 10.93
C LYS A 164 9.18 -7.72 11.70
N MET A 165 8.52 -6.63 11.33
CA MET A 165 8.61 -5.37 12.07
C MET A 165 8.17 -5.56 13.53
N ALA A 166 7.03 -6.20 13.76
CA ALA A 166 6.52 -6.43 15.10
C ALA A 166 7.47 -7.33 15.94
N ALA A 167 8.06 -8.36 15.32
CA ALA A 167 9.00 -9.28 15.98
C ALA A 167 10.35 -8.61 16.35
N SER A 168 10.72 -7.51 15.70
CA SER A 168 11.98 -6.80 16.00
C SER A 168 12.00 -6.10 17.37
N GLY A 169 10.84 -5.94 18.02
CA GLY A 169 10.69 -5.48 19.41
C GLY A 169 11.12 -4.03 19.69
N ASN A 170 11.71 -3.35 18.73
CA ASN A 170 12.38 -2.06 18.97
C ASN A 170 11.46 -0.83 18.99
N ASN A 171 10.18 -0.98 18.63
CA ASN A 171 9.34 0.19 18.33
C ASN A 171 8.08 0.33 19.19
N GLY A 172 7.90 -0.49 20.23
CA GLY A 172 6.72 -0.41 21.12
C GLY A 172 5.37 -0.68 20.39
N GLN A 173 5.41 -1.07 19.14
CA GLN A 173 4.24 -1.34 18.32
C GLN A 173 3.76 -2.78 18.60
N PHE A 174 2.68 -2.90 19.33
CA PHE A 174 2.04 -4.21 19.58
C PHE A 174 0.98 -4.43 18.50
N ARG A 175 1.20 -5.45 17.68
CA ARG A 175 0.25 -5.84 16.67
C ARG A 175 -0.51 -7.08 17.11
N THR A 176 -1.84 -7.02 17.03
CA THR A 176 -2.68 -8.22 17.26
C THR A 176 -2.36 -9.28 16.21
N PRO A 177 -2.06 -10.54 16.61
CA PRO A 177 -1.78 -11.61 15.66
C PRO A 177 -2.93 -11.82 14.66
N ARG A 178 -2.61 -12.00 13.38
CA ARG A 178 -3.60 -12.08 12.30
C ARG A 178 -4.70 -13.15 12.54
N HIS A 179 -4.32 -14.31 13.06
CA HIS A 179 -5.29 -15.37 13.34
C HIS A 179 -6.32 -14.98 14.42
N ILE A 180 -5.93 -14.10 15.36
CA ILE A 180 -6.84 -13.55 16.37
C ILE A 180 -7.75 -12.50 15.73
N ILE A 181 -7.20 -11.59 14.90
CA ILE A 181 -8.00 -10.61 14.16
C ILE A 181 -9.04 -11.34 13.30
N LYS A 182 -8.59 -12.34 12.53
CA LYS A 182 -9.48 -13.14 11.67
C LYS A 182 -10.60 -13.81 12.49
N MET A 183 -10.26 -14.45 13.61
CA MET A 183 -11.26 -15.05 14.49
C MET A 183 -12.30 -14.01 14.96
N MET A 184 -11.85 -12.82 15.37
CA MET A 184 -12.76 -11.77 15.83
C MET A 184 -13.67 -11.28 14.70
N VAL A 185 -13.14 -11.07 13.50
CA VAL A 185 -13.94 -10.63 12.34
C VAL A 185 -14.94 -11.70 11.91
N GLU A 186 -14.55 -12.99 11.92
CA GLU A 186 -15.46 -14.12 11.64
C GLU A 186 -16.58 -14.22 12.68
N MET A 187 -16.32 -13.91 13.94
CA MET A 187 -17.35 -13.87 14.98
C MET A 187 -18.30 -12.70 14.84
N MET A 188 -17.79 -11.53 14.45
CA MET A 188 -18.59 -10.30 14.28
C MET A 188 -19.41 -10.29 12.99
N GLN A 189 -18.97 -11.01 11.94
CA GLN A 189 -19.66 -11.13 10.64
C GLN A 189 -20.07 -9.78 10.05
N PRO A 190 -19.12 -8.85 9.79
CA PRO A 190 -19.46 -7.54 9.28
C PRO A 190 -20.18 -7.62 7.93
N THR A 191 -21.09 -6.68 7.69
CA THR A 191 -21.95 -6.62 6.50
C THR A 191 -21.71 -5.36 5.68
N LEU A 192 -22.25 -5.30 4.45
CA LEU A 192 -22.25 -4.08 3.63
C LEU A 192 -23.11 -2.94 4.16
N LYS A 193 -23.84 -3.13 5.27
CA LYS A 193 -24.66 -2.08 5.90
C LYS A 193 -23.95 -1.39 7.06
N ASP A 194 -22.82 -1.97 7.48
CA ASP A 194 -22.07 -1.47 8.61
C ASP A 194 -21.21 -0.25 8.25
N SER A 195 -20.77 0.45 9.28
CA SER A 195 -19.73 1.46 9.24
C SER A 195 -18.67 1.07 10.28
N ILE A 196 -17.59 0.44 9.83
CA ILE A 196 -16.58 -0.19 10.67
C ILE A 196 -15.48 0.81 10.99
N CYS A 197 -15.17 1.00 12.26
CA CYS A 197 -14.09 1.89 12.70
C CYS A 197 -13.08 1.16 13.58
N ASP A 198 -11.79 1.34 13.27
CA ASP A 198 -10.70 1.00 14.18
C ASP A 198 -10.12 2.32 14.77
N PRO A 199 -10.40 2.61 16.05
CA PRO A 199 -10.03 3.88 16.68
C PRO A 199 -8.53 3.98 17.05
N ALA A 200 -7.75 2.91 16.85
CA ALA A 200 -6.31 2.84 17.11
C ALA A 200 -5.67 1.88 16.09
N MET A 201 -5.84 2.20 14.80
CA MET A 201 -5.70 1.25 13.70
C MET A 201 -4.27 0.73 13.47
N GLY A 202 -3.25 1.43 13.91
CA GLY A 202 -1.87 1.09 13.62
C GLY A 202 -1.65 0.85 12.13
N SER A 203 -1.26 -0.37 11.76
CA SER A 203 -1.11 -0.80 10.36
C SER A 203 -2.42 -1.22 9.68
N ALA A 204 -3.58 -0.92 10.26
CA ALA A 204 -4.93 -1.21 9.77
C ALA A 204 -5.29 -2.72 9.68
N GLY A 205 -4.75 -3.54 10.59
CA GLY A 205 -4.94 -4.99 10.53
C GLY A 205 -6.40 -5.43 10.62
N PHE A 206 -7.20 -4.85 11.53
CA PHE A 206 -8.63 -5.15 11.67
C PHE A 206 -9.44 -4.69 10.47
N ILE A 207 -9.15 -3.50 9.94
CA ILE A 207 -9.85 -2.95 8.78
C ILE A 207 -9.56 -3.79 7.53
N VAL A 208 -8.29 -4.21 7.33
CA VAL A 208 -7.90 -5.10 6.23
C VAL A 208 -8.63 -6.44 6.31
N GLU A 209 -8.69 -7.07 7.47
CA GLU A 209 -9.37 -8.36 7.60
C GLU A 209 -10.88 -8.22 7.43
N SER A 210 -11.49 -7.14 7.93
CA SER A 210 -12.89 -6.81 7.69
C SER A 210 -13.18 -6.59 6.20
N ALA A 211 -12.29 -5.86 5.50
CA ALA A 211 -12.39 -5.66 4.06
C ALA A 211 -12.35 -6.99 3.29
N LYS A 212 -11.44 -7.90 3.66
CA LYS A 212 -11.35 -9.24 3.06
C LYS A 212 -12.62 -10.05 3.30
N TYR A 213 -13.11 -10.07 4.54
CA TYR A 213 -14.35 -10.75 4.89
C TYR A 213 -15.51 -10.28 4.01
N ILE A 214 -15.69 -8.97 3.86
CA ILE A 214 -16.72 -8.38 2.99
C ILE A 214 -16.53 -8.78 1.53
N GLN A 215 -15.30 -8.73 1.00
CA GLN A 215 -15.00 -9.13 -0.38
C GLN A 215 -15.28 -10.61 -0.64
N GLU A 216 -15.03 -11.47 0.33
CA GLU A 216 -15.27 -12.91 0.21
C GLU A 216 -16.76 -13.28 0.31
N HIS A 217 -17.48 -12.69 1.26
CA HIS A 217 -18.87 -13.07 1.56
C HIS A 217 -19.93 -12.31 0.77
N TYR A 218 -19.61 -11.09 0.28
CA TYR A 218 -20.55 -10.19 -0.42
C TYR A 218 -20.11 -9.87 -1.85
N LYS A 219 -19.38 -10.78 -2.50
CA LYS A 219 -18.79 -10.57 -3.82
C LYS A 219 -19.81 -10.19 -4.89
N SER A 220 -20.99 -10.81 -4.90
CA SER A 220 -22.08 -10.52 -5.83
C SER A 220 -22.74 -9.17 -5.56
N GLU A 221 -22.94 -8.85 -4.29
CA GLU A 221 -23.56 -7.60 -3.86
C GLU A 221 -22.66 -6.39 -4.11
N LEU A 222 -21.34 -6.57 -4.06
CA LEU A 222 -20.35 -5.54 -4.40
C LEU A 222 -20.37 -5.15 -5.88
N LEU A 223 -21.00 -5.91 -6.77
CA LEU A 223 -21.23 -5.52 -8.17
C LEU A 223 -22.28 -4.42 -8.30
N GLN A 224 -23.13 -4.24 -7.31
CA GLN A 224 -24.12 -3.16 -7.28
C GLN A 224 -23.42 -1.83 -6.97
N LYS A 225 -23.70 -0.81 -7.81
CA LYS A 225 -23.03 0.48 -7.72
C LYS A 225 -23.12 1.14 -6.34
N ALA A 226 -24.28 1.07 -5.67
CA ALA A 226 -24.46 1.66 -4.34
C ALA A 226 -23.58 0.98 -3.27
N ASN A 227 -23.50 -0.36 -3.30
CA ASN A 227 -22.67 -1.12 -2.38
C ASN A 227 -21.18 -0.91 -2.64
N ALA A 228 -20.77 -0.86 -3.90
CA ALA A 228 -19.40 -0.56 -4.27
C ALA A 228 -18.98 0.87 -3.84
N GLU A 229 -19.88 1.84 -3.94
CA GLU A 229 -19.63 3.21 -3.50
C GLU A 229 -19.52 3.30 -1.96
N HIS A 230 -20.41 2.63 -1.24
CA HIS A 230 -20.36 2.57 0.23
C HIS A 230 -19.09 1.85 0.71
N TYR A 231 -18.74 0.71 0.10
CA TYR A 231 -17.50 -0.01 0.42
C TYR A 231 -16.26 0.87 0.26
N LYS A 232 -16.23 1.73 -0.78
CA LYS A 232 -15.08 2.60 -1.07
C LYS A 232 -14.97 3.82 -0.16
N ASN A 233 -16.09 4.37 0.30
CA ASN A 233 -16.10 5.71 0.90
C ASN A 233 -16.81 5.80 2.25
N GLY A 234 -17.46 4.76 2.74
CA GLY A 234 -18.30 4.88 3.95
C GLY A 234 -18.32 3.66 4.86
N LEU A 235 -17.67 2.56 4.47
CA LEU A 235 -17.73 1.32 5.25
C LEU A 235 -16.55 1.18 6.21
N LEU A 236 -15.35 1.63 5.81
CA LEU A 236 -14.10 1.34 6.51
C LEU A 236 -13.42 2.63 6.96
N HIS A 237 -13.27 2.81 8.27
CA HIS A 237 -12.69 3.99 8.90
C HIS A 237 -11.56 3.61 9.86
N GLY A 238 -10.54 4.44 9.95
CA GLY A 238 -9.42 4.19 10.86
C GLY A 238 -8.81 5.46 11.41
N PHE A 239 -8.45 5.45 12.69
CA PHE A 239 -7.79 6.56 13.36
C PHE A 239 -6.47 6.12 13.97
N ASP A 240 -5.50 7.02 13.99
CA ASP A 240 -4.26 6.88 14.74
C ASP A 240 -3.65 8.25 15.01
N THR A 241 -2.78 8.34 16.00
CA THR A 241 -2.01 9.54 16.32
C THR A 241 -0.58 9.50 15.77
N ASP A 242 -0.14 8.36 15.24
CA ASP A 242 1.15 8.20 14.58
C ASP A 242 1.00 8.35 13.05
N THR A 243 1.54 9.44 12.50
CA THR A 243 1.48 9.72 11.05
C THR A 243 2.19 8.66 10.20
N THR A 244 3.19 7.97 10.74
CA THR A 244 3.87 6.86 10.05
C THR A 244 2.95 5.66 9.96
N MET A 245 2.24 5.34 11.06
CA MET A 245 1.24 4.27 11.06
C MET A 245 0.08 4.57 10.13
N LEU A 246 -0.42 5.81 10.11
CA LEU A 246 -1.46 6.24 9.16
C LEU A 246 -1.03 6.03 7.71
N ARG A 247 0.22 6.35 7.37
CA ARG A 247 0.78 6.12 6.03
C ARG A 247 0.87 4.64 5.71
N ILE A 248 1.44 3.85 6.61
CA ILE A 248 1.56 2.39 6.48
C ILE A 248 0.19 1.75 6.36
N GLY A 249 -0.76 2.14 7.21
CA GLY A 249 -2.14 1.63 7.20
C GLY A 249 -2.89 1.98 5.92
N ALA A 250 -2.81 3.23 5.45
CA ALA A 250 -3.42 3.65 4.19
C ALA A 250 -2.87 2.82 3.01
N MET A 251 -1.55 2.64 2.94
CA MET A 251 -0.94 1.84 1.88
C MET A 251 -1.29 0.35 2.02
N ASN A 252 -1.36 -0.19 3.25
CA ASN A 252 -1.80 -1.55 3.51
C ASN A 252 -3.22 -1.79 2.99
N LEU A 253 -4.15 -0.87 3.27
CA LEU A 253 -5.52 -0.93 2.77
C LEU A 253 -5.57 -0.89 1.24
N MET A 254 -4.79 0.00 0.60
CA MET A 254 -4.72 0.06 -0.86
C MET A 254 -4.16 -1.23 -1.48
N LEU A 255 -3.12 -1.82 -0.88
CA LEU A 255 -2.57 -3.12 -1.31
C LEU A 255 -3.59 -4.26 -1.20
N HIS A 256 -4.58 -4.13 -0.31
CA HIS A 256 -5.69 -5.08 -0.14
C HIS A 256 -6.97 -4.69 -0.91
N GLY A 257 -6.89 -3.70 -1.81
CA GLY A 257 -7.98 -3.35 -2.72
C GLY A 257 -9.00 -2.36 -2.16
N VAL A 258 -8.67 -1.67 -1.07
CA VAL A 258 -9.43 -0.51 -0.60
C VAL A 258 -8.82 0.74 -1.23
N ASP A 259 -9.35 1.16 -2.38
CA ASP A 259 -8.72 2.18 -3.24
C ASP A 259 -8.68 3.58 -2.62
N ASN A 260 -9.62 3.91 -1.72
CA ASN A 260 -9.70 5.22 -1.07
C ASN A 260 -9.97 5.05 0.43
N PRO A 261 -8.98 4.56 1.20
CA PRO A 261 -9.16 4.30 2.62
C PRO A 261 -9.45 5.61 3.37
N ASP A 262 -10.48 5.60 4.21
CA ASP A 262 -10.82 6.71 5.11
C ASP A 262 -10.05 6.56 6.42
N VAL A 263 -8.84 7.10 6.44
CA VAL A 263 -7.97 7.10 7.62
C VAL A 263 -7.60 8.52 8.01
N GLU A 264 -7.67 8.82 9.31
CA GLU A 264 -7.51 10.17 9.83
C GLU A 264 -6.52 10.20 11.01
N TYR A 265 -5.77 11.32 11.09
CA TYR A 265 -5.02 11.65 12.31
C TYR A 265 -6.01 12.11 13.36
N LYS A 266 -6.21 11.30 14.39
CA LYS A 266 -7.18 11.57 15.42
C LYS A 266 -6.83 10.88 16.75
N ASP A 267 -6.94 11.64 17.84
CA ASP A 267 -6.90 11.08 19.19
C ASP A 267 -8.31 10.63 19.57
N SER A 268 -8.53 9.33 19.55
CA SER A 268 -9.83 8.72 19.83
C SER A 268 -10.26 8.84 21.29
N LEU A 269 -9.33 9.18 22.21
CA LEU A 269 -9.59 9.38 23.63
C LEU A 269 -9.77 10.85 23.99
N SER A 270 -9.61 11.75 23.03
CA SER A 270 -9.80 13.19 23.25
C SER A 270 -11.24 13.51 23.63
N THR A 271 -11.41 14.45 24.56
CA THR A 271 -12.73 15.01 24.92
C THR A 271 -13.39 15.76 23.77
N ASP A 272 -12.61 16.16 22.76
CA ASP A 272 -13.09 16.83 21.54
C ASP A 272 -13.62 15.85 20.49
N ASN A 273 -13.55 14.52 20.78
CA ASN A 273 -14.06 13.50 19.87
C ASN A 273 -15.60 13.52 19.87
N THR A 274 -16.18 13.79 18.70
CA THR A 274 -17.63 13.92 18.48
C THR A 274 -18.24 12.72 17.74
N ASP A 275 -17.53 11.59 17.67
CA ASP A 275 -17.95 10.40 16.89
C ASP A 275 -18.87 9.45 17.67
N GLU A 276 -19.50 9.90 18.73
CA GLU A 276 -20.43 9.07 19.48
C GLU A 276 -21.55 8.53 18.59
N ASN A 277 -21.74 7.20 18.60
CA ASN A 277 -22.74 6.48 17.80
C ASN A 277 -22.62 6.65 16.27
N LYS A 278 -21.46 7.00 15.76
CA LYS A 278 -21.23 7.19 14.31
C LYS A 278 -20.93 5.88 13.57
N TYR A 279 -20.41 4.89 14.27
CA TYR A 279 -19.99 3.60 13.70
C TYR A 279 -20.80 2.45 14.31
N THR A 280 -20.88 1.32 13.57
CA THR A 280 -21.61 0.10 13.97
C THR A 280 -20.68 -0.99 14.49
#